data_9c0116d215981b3bbda15da49fd3ca0c
#
_entry.id   9c0116d215981b3bbda15da49fd3ca0c
#
_cell.length_a   1.000
_cell.length_b   1.000
_cell.length_c   1.000
_cell.angle_alpha   90.00
_cell.angle_beta   90.00
_cell.angle_gamma   90.00
#
_symmetry.space_group_name_H-M   'P 1'
#
loop_
_entity.id
_entity.type
_entity.pdbx_description
1 polymer ?
#
loop_
_entity_poly.entity_id
_entity_poly.type
_entity_poly.pdbx_seq_one_letter_code
_entity_poly.pdbx_strand_id
1 'polypeptide(L)'
;MYYEVALIAYIIDRLFGEFHEFKFFKHPIIFMGNYISWFEKKFYKDSIFRGILLTFSLLIIVFIVSYFFSLFDNIYVQGFLASFALSSRMLYDAVKDVISNDDIKIKRKKIAMLVSRDTSNLSNTGVNKAAIETYGENLSDGVIAPLFYLLCFGIVGAFIYKAINTLDSMVGYRNDKYEKFGKFSARLDDVVNFIPSRITAVLIAILFFSKKALFNFRKYGKKHESFNAGLPISALALAIDVKLGGPTSYFGKIKNKPYFGDGKINIEDNDVLHALKLRNRLDIFIIIVLILGVL
;
A
#
# COMPACT_ATOMS: atom_id res chain seq x y z
N MET A 1 8.19 19.80 -11.92
CA MET A 1 7.88 18.56 -11.17
C MET A 1 9.17 17.77 -10.97
N TYR A 2 9.22 16.87 -10.01
CA TYR A 2 10.45 16.15 -9.59
C TYR A 2 10.68 14.86 -10.38
N TYR A 3 10.61 14.91 -11.71
CA TYR A 3 10.68 13.70 -12.56
C TYR A 3 12.02 12.97 -12.48
N GLU A 4 13.14 13.69 -12.47
CA GLU A 4 14.49 13.09 -12.38
C GLU A 4 14.67 12.34 -11.04
N VAL A 5 14.32 13.00 -9.94
CA VAL A 5 14.38 12.39 -8.59
C VAL A 5 13.46 11.17 -8.50
N ALA A 6 12.25 11.26 -9.08
CA ALA A 6 11.28 10.17 -9.10
C ALA A 6 11.76 8.98 -9.95
N LEU A 7 12.40 9.24 -11.09
CA LEU A 7 12.96 8.21 -11.95
C LEU A 7 14.09 7.45 -11.22
N ILE A 8 15.01 8.18 -10.61
CA ILE A 8 16.11 7.58 -9.85
C ILE A 8 15.55 6.78 -8.66
N ALA A 9 14.62 7.35 -7.90
CA ALA A 9 13.98 6.68 -6.76
C ALA A 9 13.28 5.38 -7.17
N TYR A 10 12.51 5.41 -8.27
CA TYR A 10 11.80 4.25 -8.77
C TYR A 10 12.75 3.14 -9.25
N ILE A 11 13.81 3.50 -9.97
CA ILE A 11 14.82 2.54 -10.42
C ILE A 11 15.53 1.90 -9.23
N ILE A 12 15.90 2.68 -8.21
CA ILE A 12 16.56 2.17 -7.00
C ILE A 12 15.63 1.21 -6.24
N ASP A 13 14.39 1.59 -5.96
CA ASP A 13 13.41 0.70 -5.31
C ASP A 13 13.20 -0.59 -6.14
N ARG A 14 13.15 -0.46 -7.46
CA ARG A 14 12.95 -1.60 -8.36
C ARG A 14 14.11 -2.59 -8.34
N LEU A 15 15.34 -2.10 -8.22
CA LEU A 15 16.57 -2.92 -8.23
C LEU A 15 16.92 -3.49 -6.85
N PHE A 16 16.76 -2.69 -5.79
CA PHE A 16 17.25 -3.03 -4.45
C PHE A 16 16.12 -3.29 -3.43
N GLY A 17 14.91 -2.74 -3.65
CA GLY A 17 13.81 -2.82 -2.68
C GLY A 17 14.12 -2.05 -1.39
N GLU A 18 13.63 -2.57 -0.26
CA GLU A 18 13.78 -1.90 1.06
C GLU A 18 15.15 -2.08 1.71
N PHE A 19 16.18 -2.49 0.97
CA PHE A 19 17.54 -2.68 1.49
C PHE A 19 17.63 -3.59 2.73
N HIS A 20 16.75 -4.56 2.88
CA HIS A 20 16.75 -5.51 4.01
C HIS A 20 18.08 -6.26 4.21
N GLU A 21 18.87 -6.39 3.17
CA GLU A 21 20.20 -7.03 3.21
C GLU A 21 21.25 -6.15 3.92
N PHE A 22 21.03 -4.85 4.01
CA PHE A 22 21.97 -3.94 4.67
C PHE A 22 21.61 -3.77 6.16
N LYS A 23 22.17 -4.62 7.01
CA LYS A 23 21.97 -4.62 8.48
C LYS A 23 22.29 -3.28 9.16
N PHE A 24 23.01 -2.39 8.50
CA PHE A 24 23.46 -1.10 9.05
C PHE A 24 22.45 0.03 8.85
N PHE A 25 21.50 -0.08 7.93
CA PHE A 25 20.53 0.96 7.66
C PHE A 25 19.12 0.53 8.11
N LYS A 26 18.63 1.12 9.18
CA LYS A 26 17.22 0.95 9.57
C LYS A 26 16.35 1.79 8.65
N HIS A 27 15.41 1.15 7.97
CA HIS A 27 14.45 1.81 7.08
C HIS A 27 13.69 2.93 7.82
N PRO A 28 13.45 4.12 7.21
CA PRO A 28 12.77 5.24 7.84
C PRO A 28 11.41 4.89 8.46
N ILE A 29 10.67 3.95 7.87
CA ILE A 29 9.38 3.47 8.39
C ILE A 29 9.51 2.86 9.80
N ILE A 30 10.65 2.25 10.14
CA ILE A 30 10.91 1.69 11.46
C ILE A 30 10.97 2.79 12.51
N PHE A 31 11.60 3.93 12.18
CA PHE A 31 11.64 5.09 13.08
C PHE A 31 10.25 5.67 13.29
N MET A 32 9.45 5.81 12.21
CA MET A 32 8.06 6.25 12.30
C MET A 32 7.23 5.30 13.18
N GLY A 33 7.32 3.99 12.94
CA GLY A 33 6.62 2.97 13.73
C GLY A 33 7.03 2.96 15.21
N ASN A 34 8.33 3.09 15.49
CA ASN A 34 8.84 3.17 16.85
C ASN A 34 8.32 4.44 17.58
N TYR A 35 8.27 5.56 16.88
CA TYR A 35 7.72 6.81 17.43
C TYR A 35 6.23 6.66 17.76
N ILE A 36 5.43 6.10 16.83
CA ILE A 36 4.00 5.85 17.04
C ILE A 36 3.80 4.96 18.28
N SER A 37 4.53 3.85 18.37
CA SER A 37 4.46 2.91 19.49
C SER A 37 4.90 3.55 20.81
N TRP A 38 5.95 4.38 20.78
CA TRP A 38 6.41 5.12 21.95
C TRP A 38 5.37 6.14 22.44
N PHE A 39 4.81 6.92 21.49
CA PHE A 39 3.78 7.90 21.82
C PHE A 39 2.53 7.23 22.38
N GLU A 40 2.09 6.14 21.75
CA GLU A 40 0.96 5.34 22.22
C GLU A 40 1.21 4.84 23.64
N LYS A 41 2.35 4.18 23.90
CA LYS A 41 2.68 3.65 25.22
C LYS A 41 2.69 4.73 26.31
N LYS A 42 3.13 5.95 25.98
CA LYS A 42 3.33 7.02 26.98
C LYS A 42 2.12 7.96 27.12
N PHE A 43 1.40 8.21 26.03
CA PHE A 43 0.40 9.28 25.95
C PHE A 43 -0.98 8.82 25.50
N TYR A 44 -1.19 7.51 25.32
CA TYR A 44 -2.48 6.98 24.92
C TYR A 44 -3.61 7.43 25.87
N LYS A 45 -4.68 7.92 25.27
CA LYS A 45 -6.01 8.10 25.90
C LYS A 45 -7.05 7.82 24.82
N ASP A 46 -8.20 7.27 25.18
CA ASP A 46 -9.33 7.09 24.26
C ASP A 46 -9.93 8.46 23.89
N SER A 47 -9.22 9.20 23.05
CA SER A 47 -9.54 10.58 22.69
C SER A 47 -9.04 10.93 21.28
N ILE A 48 -9.91 11.57 20.49
CA ILE A 48 -9.56 12.09 19.17
C ILE A 48 -8.43 13.12 19.28
N PHE A 49 -8.43 13.97 20.32
CA PHE A 49 -7.41 14.98 20.52
C PHE A 49 -6.01 14.38 20.69
N ARG A 50 -5.90 13.25 21.40
CA ARG A 50 -4.60 12.54 21.52
C ARG A 50 -4.12 11.95 20.20
N GLY A 51 -5.04 11.46 19.38
CA GLY A 51 -4.72 11.03 18.01
C GLY A 51 -4.25 12.18 17.11
N ILE A 52 -4.89 13.33 17.23
CA ILE A 52 -4.47 14.57 16.54
C ILE A 52 -3.04 14.95 16.95
N LEU A 53 -2.73 14.94 18.25
CA LEU A 53 -1.39 15.25 18.76
C LEU A 53 -0.35 14.26 18.23
N LEU A 54 -0.64 12.96 18.24
CA LEU A 54 0.23 11.93 17.65
C LEU A 54 0.50 12.25 16.17
N THR A 55 -0.56 12.47 15.40
CA THR A 55 -0.45 12.71 13.96
C THR A 55 0.39 13.95 13.68
N PHE A 56 0.04 15.10 14.25
CA PHE A 56 0.79 16.34 13.98
C PHE A 56 2.24 16.27 14.47
N SER A 57 2.50 15.68 15.63
CA SER A 57 3.87 15.58 16.13
C SER A 57 4.74 14.71 15.22
N LEU A 58 4.23 13.58 14.71
CA LEU A 58 4.97 12.76 13.73
C LEU A 58 5.18 13.52 12.42
N LEU A 59 4.12 14.17 11.89
CA LEU A 59 4.22 14.90 10.63
C LEU A 59 5.20 16.06 10.71
N ILE A 60 5.28 16.77 11.84
CA ILE A 60 6.28 17.84 12.06
C ILE A 60 7.70 17.26 12.03
N ILE A 61 7.92 16.15 12.74
CA ILE A 61 9.25 15.50 12.75
C ILE A 61 9.65 15.06 11.35
N VAL A 62 8.73 14.39 10.63
CA VAL A 62 8.98 13.90 9.27
C VAL A 62 9.19 15.07 8.31
N PHE A 63 8.43 16.14 8.43
CA PHE A 63 8.60 17.36 7.64
C PHE A 63 10.01 17.95 7.83
N ILE A 64 10.44 18.16 9.08
CA ILE A 64 11.75 18.74 9.38
C ILE A 64 12.87 17.86 8.79
N VAL A 65 12.81 16.54 9.00
CA VAL A 65 13.84 15.60 8.50
C VAL A 65 13.84 15.54 6.97
N SER A 66 12.67 15.41 6.35
CA SER A 66 12.59 15.33 4.89
C SER A 66 12.89 16.67 4.21
N TYR A 67 12.55 17.79 4.85
CA TYR A 67 12.95 19.11 4.37
C TYR A 67 14.48 19.26 4.39
N PHE A 68 15.14 18.82 5.48
CA PHE A 68 16.60 18.79 5.52
C PHE A 68 17.18 17.93 4.38
N PHE A 69 16.58 16.78 4.07
CA PHE A 69 16.98 15.96 2.94
C PHE A 69 16.74 16.63 1.58
N SER A 70 15.73 17.48 1.47
CA SER A 70 15.45 18.22 0.22
C SER A 70 16.48 19.34 -0.08
N LEU A 71 17.27 19.73 0.90
CA LEU A 71 18.33 20.75 0.73
C LEU A 71 19.61 20.20 0.07
N PHE A 72 19.72 18.89 -0.12
CA PHE A 72 20.83 18.33 -0.90
C PHE A 72 20.65 18.69 -2.38
N ASP A 73 21.59 19.41 -2.99
CA ASP A 73 21.52 19.79 -4.41
C ASP A 73 21.73 18.63 -5.38
N ASN A 74 22.19 17.49 -4.88
CA ASN A 74 22.47 16.31 -5.70
C ASN A 74 21.22 15.45 -5.90
N ILE A 75 20.72 15.37 -7.17
CA ILE A 75 19.54 14.60 -7.54
C ILE A 75 19.66 13.09 -7.26
N TYR A 76 20.89 12.52 -7.33
CA TYR A 76 21.10 11.11 -7.03
C TYR A 76 20.94 10.83 -5.54
N VAL A 77 21.39 11.74 -4.67
CA VAL A 77 21.19 11.64 -3.22
C VAL A 77 19.71 11.79 -2.88
N GLN A 78 19.02 12.76 -3.49
CA GLN A 78 17.57 12.93 -3.31
C GLN A 78 16.81 11.71 -3.80
N GLY A 79 17.15 11.16 -4.97
CA GLY A 79 16.53 9.97 -5.53
C GLY A 79 16.74 8.72 -4.66
N PHE A 80 17.98 8.55 -4.13
CA PHE A 80 18.28 7.48 -3.19
C PHE A 80 17.43 7.59 -1.91
N LEU A 81 17.38 8.78 -1.30
CA LEU A 81 16.57 9.01 -0.10
C LEU A 81 15.07 8.84 -0.39
N ALA A 82 14.58 9.32 -1.53
CA ALA A 82 13.17 9.20 -1.92
C ALA A 82 12.76 7.75 -2.19
N SER A 83 13.69 6.85 -2.59
CA SER A 83 13.40 5.44 -2.82
C SER A 83 12.85 4.73 -1.57
N PHE A 84 13.23 5.17 -0.38
CA PHE A 84 12.69 4.64 0.88
C PHE A 84 11.19 4.93 1.10
N ALA A 85 10.59 5.82 0.34
CA ALA A 85 9.15 6.02 0.39
C ALA A 85 8.37 5.03 -0.49
N LEU A 86 9.04 4.37 -1.44
CA LEU A 86 8.47 3.41 -2.39
C LEU A 86 8.61 1.98 -1.87
N SER A 87 7.74 1.08 -2.32
CA SER A 87 7.75 -0.34 -1.90
C SER A 87 7.34 -1.27 -3.06
N SER A 88 7.71 -0.94 -4.31
CA SER A 88 7.26 -1.71 -5.49
C SER A 88 7.85 -3.11 -5.52
N ARG A 89 9.16 -3.23 -5.30
CA ARG A 89 9.84 -4.53 -5.29
C ARG A 89 9.39 -5.38 -4.12
N MET A 90 9.39 -4.81 -2.90
CA MET A 90 9.01 -5.53 -1.70
C MET A 90 7.60 -6.08 -1.79
N LEU A 91 6.64 -5.28 -2.26
CA LEU A 91 5.25 -5.71 -2.43
C LEU A 91 5.14 -6.91 -3.37
N TYR A 92 5.81 -6.84 -4.52
CA TYR A 92 5.81 -7.95 -5.48
C TYR A 92 6.42 -9.21 -4.89
N ASP A 93 7.61 -9.09 -4.29
CA ASP A 93 8.37 -10.23 -3.76
C ASP A 93 7.60 -10.87 -2.59
N ALA A 94 7.01 -10.07 -1.71
CA ALA A 94 6.20 -10.54 -0.60
C ALA A 94 4.95 -11.31 -1.05
N VAL A 95 4.22 -10.79 -2.04
CA VAL A 95 3.03 -11.49 -2.57
C VAL A 95 3.42 -12.75 -3.35
N LYS A 96 4.50 -12.70 -4.14
CA LYS A 96 5.03 -13.87 -4.87
C LYS A 96 5.49 -14.95 -3.90
N ASP A 97 6.09 -14.57 -2.80
CA ASP A 97 6.58 -15.52 -1.79
C ASP A 97 5.45 -16.30 -1.13
N VAL A 98 4.24 -15.73 -0.98
CA VAL A 98 3.06 -16.43 -0.45
C VAL A 98 2.78 -17.72 -1.23
N ILE A 99 2.95 -17.70 -2.55
CA ILE A 99 2.65 -18.84 -3.44
C ILE A 99 3.89 -19.64 -3.86
N SER A 100 5.06 -19.39 -3.25
CA SER A 100 6.31 -20.06 -3.59
C SER A 100 6.43 -21.47 -3.04
N ASN A 101 5.47 -21.92 -2.22
CA ASN A 101 5.47 -23.23 -1.59
C ASN A 101 4.05 -23.81 -1.61
N ASP A 102 3.93 -25.13 -1.80
CA ASP A 102 2.62 -25.82 -1.86
C ASP A 102 2.03 -26.11 -0.47
N ASP A 103 2.83 -26.11 0.60
CA ASP A 103 2.33 -26.35 1.96
C ASP A 103 1.47 -25.17 2.43
N ILE A 104 0.19 -25.45 2.65
CA ILE A 104 -0.79 -24.48 3.13
C ILE A 104 -0.39 -23.83 4.46
N LYS A 105 0.32 -24.53 5.34
CA LYS A 105 0.78 -23.96 6.62
C LYS A 105 1.82 -22.86 6.40
N ILE A 106 2.71 -23.08 5.43
CA ILE A 106 3.71 -22.08 5.04
C ILE A 106 3.04 -20.89 4.38
N LYS A 107 2.12 -21.12 3.43
CA LYS A 107 1.33 -20.06 2.79
C LYS A 107 0.58 -19.21 3.82
N ARG A 108 -0.09 -19.84 4.80
CA ARG A 108 -0.80 -19.14 5.88
C ARG A 108 0.13 -18.27 6.73
N LYS A 109 1.32 -18.77 7.04
CA LYS A 109 2.33 -18.01 7.80
C LYS A 109 2.84 -16.80 7.01
N LYS A 110 3.06 -16.94 5.71
CA LYS A 110 3.53 -15.85 4.84
C LYS A 110 2.46 -14.80 4.65
N ILE A 111 1.22 -15.19 4.36
CA ILE A 111 0.13 -14.22 4.19
C ILE A 111 -0.22 -13.50 5.50
N ALA A 112 -0.02 -14.12 6.67
CA ALA A 112 -0.22 -13.49 7.97
C ALA A 112 0.68 -12.26 8.20
N MET A 113 1.81 -12.17 7.51
CA MET A 113 2.70 -10.99 7.56
C MET A 113 2.20 -9.82 6.71
N LEU A 114 1.24 -10.07 5.81
CA LEU A 114 0.76 -9.08 4.84
C LEU A 114 -0.65 -8.58 5.13
N VAL A 115 -1.42 -9.28 5.97
CA VAL A 115 -2.82 -8.97 6.23
C VAL A 115 -3.15 -9.04 7.72
N SER A 116 -4.12 -8.25 8.17
CA SER A 116 -4.57 -8.21 9.57
C SER A 116 -5.72 -9.19 9.88
N ARG A 117 -6.20 -9.98 8.89
CA ARG A 117 -7.24 -10.99 9.09
C ARG A 117 -6.70 -12.27 9.71
N ASP A 118 -7.59 -13.10 10.27
CA ASP A 118 -7.22 -14.44 10.74
C ASP A 118 -6.82 -15.32 9.56
N THR A 119 -5.60 -15.86 9.61
CA THR A 119 -5.05 -16.67 8.50
C THR A 119 -4.94 -18.15 8.81
N SER A 120 -5.03 -18.54 10.08
CA SER A 120 -4.80 -19.92 10.55
C SER A 120 -5.66 -20.99 9.88
N ASN A 121 -6.89 -20.62 9.50
CA ASN A 121 -7.87 -21.54 8.92
C ASN A 121 -8.21 -21.24 7.45
N LEU A 122 -7.45 -20.36 6.77
CA LEU A 122 -7.72 -20.06 5.35
C LEU A 122 -7.45 -21.29 4.48
N SER A 123 -8.36 -21.56 3.53
CA SER A 123 -8.10 -22.47 2.42
C SER A 123 -7.06 -21.89 1.46
N ASN A 124 -6.55 -22.67 0.50
CA ASN A 124 -5.69 -22.15 -0.56
C ASN A 124 -6.35 -20.97 -1.30
N THR A 125 -7.62 -21.12 -1.68
CA THR A 125 -8.41 -20.03 -2.28
C THR A 125 -8.47 -18.80 -1.35
N GLY A 126 -8.62 -18.98 -0.03
CA GLY A 126 -8.64 -17.89 0.94
C GLY A 126 -7.31 -17.15 1.04
N VAL A 127 -6.19 -17.88 1.00
CA VAL A 127 -4.83 -17.31 0.99
C VAL A 127 -4.60 -16.53 -0.31
N ASN A 128 -4.90 -17.12 -1.45
CA ASN A 128 -4.72 -16.49 -2.77
C ASN A 128 -5.58 -15.24 -2.92
N LYS A 129 -6.83 -15.30 -2.44
CA LYS A 129 -7.70 -14.12 -2.38
C LYS A 129 -7.07 -13.01 -1.56
N ALA A 130 -6.57 -13.32 -0.36
CA ALA A 130 -5.91 -12.34 0.50
C ALA A 130 -4.66 -11.74 -0.17
N ALA A 131 -3.88 -12.56 -0.87
CA ALA A 131 -2.68 -12.12 -1.60
C ALA A 131 -3.02 -11.12 -2.73
N ILE A 132 -4.07 -11.39 -3.52
CA ILE A 132 -4.49 -10.48 -4.59
C ILE A 132 -5.10 -9.19 -4.01
N GLU A 133 -5.90 -9.28 -2.93
CA GLU A 133 -6.47 -8.11 -2.26
C GLU A 133 -5.38 -7.17 -1.74
N THR A 134 -4.43 -7.72 -0.97
CA THR A 134 -3.33 -6.91 -0.42
C THR A 134 -2.41 -6.37 -1.51
N TYR A 135 -2.21 -7.11 -2.62
CA TYR A 135 -1.47 -6.60 -3.77
C TYR A 135 -2.15 -5.38 -4.39
N GLY A 136 -3.47 -5.47 -4.66
CA GLY A 136 -4.23 -4.36 -5.25
C GLY A 136 -4.27 -3.11 -4.37
N GLU A 137 -4.48 -3.27 -3.05
CA GLU A 137 -4.48 -2.20 -2.07
C GLU A 137 -3.11 -1.53 -1.96
N ASN A 138 -2.07 -2.32 -1.70
CA ASN A 138 -0.72 -1.79 -1.49
C ASN A 138 -0.06 -1.28 -2.78
N LEU A 139 -0.55 -1.64 -3.96
CA LEU A 139 -0.13 -1.01 -5.20
C LEU A 139 -0.48 0.49 -5.20
N SER A 140 -1.64 0.85 -4.64
CA SER A 140 -1.98 2.25 -4.40
C SER A 140 -1.07 2.87 -3.33
N ASP A 141 -1.02 2.26 -2.16
CA ASP A 141 -0.47 2.87 -0.95
C ASP A 141 1.07 2.80 -0.88
N GLY A 142 1.66 1.78 -1.49
CA GLY A 142 3.11 1.57 -1.47
C GLY A 142 3.84 2.00 -2.74
N VAL A 143 3.11 2.26 -3.85
CA VAL A 143 3.75 2.56 -5.14
C VAL A 143 3.21 3.86 -5.74
N ILE A 144 1.93 3.89 -6.10
CA ILE A 144 1.37 5.00 -6.88
C ILE A 144 1.23 6.26 -6.04
N ALA A 145 0.74 6.16 -4.80
CA ALA A 145 0.55 7.33 -3.97
C ALA A 145 1.88 7.99 -3.55
N PRO A 146 2.89 7.26 -3.02
CA PRO A 146 4.16 7.90 -2.71
C PRO A 146 4.84 8.48 -3.96
N LEU A 147 4.73 7.83 -5.13
CA LEU A 147 5.25 8.37 -6.38
C LEU A 147 4.50 9.64 -6.82
N PHE A 148 3.18 9.66 -6.69
CA PHE A 148 2.35 10.84 -6.96
C PHE A 148 2.78 12.03 -6.08
N TYR A 149 2.95 11.82 -4.78
CA TYR A 149 3.38 12.86 -3.85
C TYR A 149 4.84 13.28 -4.07
N LEU A 150 5.70 12.35 -4.48
CA LEU A 150 7.08 12.65 -4.89
C LEU A 150 7.10 13.58 -6.12
N LEU A 151 6.29 13.30 -7.12
CA LEU A 151 6.20 14.11 -8.34
C LEU A 151 5.65 15.52 -8.06
N CYS A 152 4.64 15.64 -7.20
CA CYS A 152 3.99 16.93 -6.91
C CYS A 152 4.77 17.80 -5.93
N PHE A 153 5.35 17.20 -4.88
CA PHE A 153 5.88 17.91 -3.72
C PHE A 153 7.31 17.49 -3.33
N GLY A 154 7.98 16.72 -4.18
CA GLY A 154 9.33 16.24 -3.93
C GLY A 154 9.42 15.24 -2.77
N ILE A 155 10.62 15.08 -2.25
CA ILE A 155 10.93 14.14 -1.17
C ILE A 155 10.08 14.39 0.08
N VAL A 156 9.79 15.66 0.39
CA VAL A 156 8.96 16.05 1.54
C VAL A 156 7.55 15.47 1.39
N GLY A 157 6.93 15.63 0.21
CA GLY A 157 5.60 15.09 -0.05
C GLY A 157 5.55 13.58 0.06
N ALA A 158 6.54 12.87 -0.47
CA ALA A 158 6.62 11.42 -0.41
C ALA A 158 6.71 10.90 1.04
N PHE A 159 7.55 11.52 1.88
CA PHE A 159 7.70 11.11 3.28
C PHE A 159 6.52 11.50 4.16
N ILE A 160 5.91 12.66 3.94
CA ILE A 160 4.67 13.05 4.64
C ILE A 160 3.55 12.06 4.32
N TYR A 161 3.36 11.71 3.05
CA TYR A 161 2.42 10.68 2.66
C TYR A 161 2.73 9.34 3.36
N LYS A 162 4.00 8.90 3.33
CA LYS A 162 4.41 7.64 3.98
C LYS A 162 4.15 7.64 5.48
N ALA A 163 4.33 8.78 6.15
CA ALA A 163 4.02 8.91 7.58
C ALA A 163 2.51 8.80 7.86
N ILE A 164 1.66 9.42 7.03
CA ILE A 164 0.20 9.33 7.15
C ILE A 164 -0.26 7.88 6.95
N ASN A 165 0.23 7.21 5.91
CA ASN A 165 -0.08 5.81 5.62
C ASN A 165 0.41 4.86 6.74
N THR A 166 1.58 5.13 7.33
CA THR A 166 2.08 4.37 8.48
C THR A 166 1.22 4.56 9.72
N LEU A 167 0.77 5.79 9.98
CA LEU A 167 -0.18 6.08 11.08
C LEU A 167 -1.48 5.30 10.91
N ASP A 168 -2.08 5.34 9.72
CA ASP A 168 -3.32 4.59 9.46
C ASP A 168 -3.09 3.08 9.67
N SER A 169 -2.02 2.54 9.11
CA SER A 169 -1.67 1.12 9.23
C SER A 169 -1.44 0.67 10.67
N MET A 170 -0.99 1.55 11.58
CA MET A 170 -0.69 1.20 12.98
C MET A 170 -1.84 1.49 13.95
N VAL A 171 -2.56 2.60 13.74
CA VAL A 171 -3.58 3.05 14.70
C VAL A 171 -4.95 3.35 14.06
N GLY A 172 -5.10 3.23 12.74
CA GLY A 172 -6.35 3.50 12.01
C GLY A 172 -7.41 2.41 12.12
N TYR A 173 -7.17 1.34 12.89
CA TYR A 173 -8.10 0.22 13.02
C TYR A 173 -9.41 0.62 13.71
N ARG A 174 -10.54 0.10 13.17
CA ARG A 174 -11.88 0.26 13.77
C ARG A 174 -12.12 -0.79 14.85
N ASN A 175 -11.50 -0.61 15.99
CA ASN A 175 -11.70 -1.41 17.20
C ASN A 175 -11.82 -0.49 18.41
N ASP A 176 -12.25 -1.02 19.55
CA ASP A 176 -12.53 -0.24 20.78
C ASP A 176 -11.32 0.62 21.20
N LYS A 177 -10.09 0.15 20.97
CA LYS A 177 -8.88 0.86 21.34
C LYS A 177 -8.61 2.08 20.45
N TYR A 178 -8.84 1.95 19.15
CA TYR A 178 -8.41 2.95 18.17
C TYR A 178 -9.55 3.77 17.55
N GLU A 179 -10.81 3.44 17.85
CA GLU A 179 -11.99 4.12 17.26
C GLU A 179 -11.93 5.65 17.39
N LYS A 180 -11.46 6.16 18.54
CA LYS A 180 -11.26 7.61 18.74
C LYS A 180 -9.82 8.01 18.48
N PHE A 181 -8.86 7.28 19.04
CA PHE A 181 -7.44 7.62 18.97
C PHE A 181 -6.90 7.63 17.53
N GLY A 182 -7.25 6.63 16.72
CA GLY A 182 -6.82 6.53 15.31
C GLY A 182 -7.68 7.29 14.32
N LYS A 183 -8.82 7.85 14.74
CA LYS A 183 -9.82 8.43 13.82
C LYS A 183 -9.28 9.53 12.93
N PHE A 184 -8.43 10.40 13.46
CA PHE A 184 -7.89 11.53 12.70
C PHE A 184 -6.90 11.03 11.64
N SER A 185 -5.97 10.14 11.99
CA SER A 185 -5.01 9.56 11.04
C SER A 185 -5.69 8.76 9.94
N ALA A 186 -6.71 7.95 10.28
CA ALA A 186 -7.49 7.21 9.29
C ALA A 186 -8.23 8.14 8.30
N ARG A 187 -8.82 9.23 8.80
CA ARG A 187 -9.47 10.22 7.93
C ARG A 187 -8.49 11.00 7.06
N LEU A 188 -7.32 11.31 7.60
CA LEU A 188 -6.28 11.98 6.83
C LEU A 188 -5.76 11.07 5.71
N ASP A 189 -5.55 9.77 6.00
CA ASP A 189 -5.20 8.77 4.99
C ASP A 189 -6.28 8.65 3.91
N ASP A 190 -7.57 8.61 4.29
CA ASP A 190 -8.68 8.62 3.34
C ASP A 190 -8.61 9.81 2.37
N VAL A 191 -8.22 11.00 2.85
CA VAL A 191 -8.09 12.22 2.02
C VAL A 191 -6.89 12.14 1.08
N VAL A 192 -5.71 11.79 1.60
CA VAL A 192 -4.49 11.77 0.78
C VAL A 192 -4.49 10.63 -0.24
N ASN A 193 -5.16 9.52 0.04
CA ASN A 193 -5.32 8.41 -0.90
C ASN A 193 -6.45 8.60 -1.91
N PHE A 194 -7.25 9.67 -1.79
CA PHE A 194 -8.40 9.85 -2.67
C PHE A 194 -8.04 9.87 -4.17
N ILE A 195 -7.07 10.65 -4.58
CA ILE A 195 -6.62 10.73 -5.99
C ILE A 195 -5.79 9.50 -6.37
N PRO A 196 -4.74 9.10 -5.60
CA PRO A 196 -3.90 7.97 -5.95
C PRO A 196 -4.66 6.66 -6.17
N SER A 197 -5.63 6.34 -5.32
CA SER A 197 -6.40 5.09 -5.46
C SER A 197 -7.23 5.02 -6.75
N ARG A 198 -7.69 6.15 -7.25
CA ARG A 198 -8.42 6.24 -8.52
C ARG A 198 -7.47 6.11 -9.71
N ILE A 199 -6.32 6.76 -9.64
CA ILE A 199 -5.24 6.61 -10.63
C ILE A 199 -4.84 5.13 -10.69
N THR A 200 -4.61 4.49 -9.54
CA THR A 200 -4.23 3.07 -9.48
C THR A 200 -5.27 2.17 -10.12
N ALA A 201 -6.57 2.36 -9.80
CA ALA A 201 -7.64 1.55 -10.38
C ALA A 201 -7.74 1.71 -11.91
N VAL A 202 -7.58 2.93 -12.43
CA VAL A 202 -7.58 3.21 -13.87
C VAL A 202 -6.34 2.60 -14.54
N LEU A 203 -5.15 2.72 -13.93
CA LEU A 203 -3.92 2.12 -14.44
C LEU A 203 -4.03 0.59 -14.50
N ILE A 204 -4.57 -0.06 -13.48
CA ILE A 204 -4.82 -1.52 -13.49
C ILE A 204 -5.68 -1.87 -14.70
N ALA A 205 -6.80 -1.17 -14.90
CA ALA A 205 -7.73 -1.46 -15.99
C ALA A 205 -7.09 -1.26 -17.37
N ILE A 206 -6.34 -0.19 -17.57
CA ILE A 206 -5.65 0.12 -18.83
C ILE A 206 -4.54 -0.91 -19.10
N LEU A 207 -3.68 -1.17 -18.13
CA LEU A 207 -2.54 -2.05 -18.29
C LEU A 207 -2.92 -3.53 -18.48
N PHE A 208 -4.10 -3.94 -18.01
CA PHE A 208 -4.69 -5.24 -18.36
C PHE A 208 -5.54 -5.20 -19.63
N PHE A 209 -5.72 -4.05 -20.28
CA PHE A 209 -6.62 -3.86 -21.41
C PHE A 209 -8.07 -4.30 -21.11
N SER A 210 -8.49 -4.16 -19.85
CA SER A 210 -9.79 -4.63 -19.37
C SER A 210 -10.84 -3.53 -19.40
N LYS A 211 -11.66 -3.50 -20.46
CA LYS A 211 -12.85 -2.63 -20.53
C LYS A 211 -13.81 -2.90 -19.37
N LYS A 212 -13.96 -4.17 -18.96
CA LYS A 212 -14.78 -4.58 -17.82
C LYS A 212 -14.32 -3.89 -16.53
N ALA A 213 -13.02 -3.91 -16.24
CA ALA A 213 -12.45 -3.23 -15.09
C ALA A 213 -12.66 -1.71 -15.18
N LEU A 214 -12.34 -1.09 -16.33
CA LEU A 214 -12.38 0.36 -16.52
C LEU A 214 -13.77 0.95 -16.23
N PHE A 215 -14.84 0.30 -16.68
CA PHE A 215 -16.19 0.80 -16.49
C PHE A 215 -16.89 0.36 -15.19
N ASN A 216 -16.39 -0.69 -14.54
CA ASN A 216 -17.11 -1.28 -13.40
C ASN A 216 -16.37 -1.24 -12.06
N PHE A 217 -15.08 -0.85 -11.98
CA PHE A 217 -14.34 -0.86 -10.71
C PHE A 217 -15.03 -0.03 -9.63
N ARG A 218 -15.66 1.10 -9.99
CA ARG A 218 -16.41 1.94 -9.05
C ARG A 218 -17.66 1.26 -8.49
N LYS A 219 -18.37 0.47 -9.33
CA LYS A 219 -19.59 -0.24 -8.92
C LYS A 219 -19.32 -1.22 -7.78
N TYR A 220 -18.20 -1.94 -7.87
CA TYR A 220 -17.80 -2.92 -6.86
C TYR A 220 -17.00 -2.26 -5.73
N GLY A 221 -16.09 -1.36 -6.04
CA GLY A 221 -15.20 -0.72 -5.07
C GLY A 221 -15.91 0.12 -4.01
N LYS A 222 -17.01 0.79 -4.38
CA LYS A 222 -17.85 1.55 -3.43
C LYS A 222 -18.47 0.71 -2.30
N LYS A 223 -18.50 -0.61 -2.45
CA LYS A 223 -19.01 -1.53 -1.43
C LYS A 223 -17.98 -1.82 -0.34
N HIS A 224 -16.73 -1.47 -0.55
CA HIS A 224 -15.67 -1.66 0.42
C HIS A 224 -15.77 -0.63 1.56
N GLU A 225 -15.36 -1.03 2.78
CA GLU A 225 -15.39 -0.14 3.95
C GLU A 225 -14.41 1.03 3.84
N SER A 226 -13.22 0.79 3.27
CA SER A 226 -12.30 1.85 2.88
C SER A 226 -12.76 2.43 1.55
N PHE A 227 -12.92 3.73 1.52
CA PHE A 227 -13.35 4.49 0.34
C PHE A 227 -12.32 4.45 -0.80
N ASN A 228 -11.08 4.09 -0.48
CA ASN A 228 -9.96 4.06 -1.40
C ASN A 228 -9.55 2.63 -1.78
N ALA A 229 -9.29 1.74 -0.82
CA ALA A 229 -8.79 0.39 -1.07
C ALA A 229 -9.69 -0.44 -1.99
N GLY A 230 -11.00 -0.27 -1.88
CA GLY A 230 -11.96 -1.02 -2.71
C GLY A 230 -11.83 -0.79 -4.21
N LEU A 231 -11.31 0.36 -4.65
CA LEU A 231 -11.22 0.69 -6.07
C LEU A 231 -10.13 -0.10 -6.80
N PRO A 232 -8.85 -0.10 -6.36
CA PRO A 232 -7.81 -0.91 -6.98
C PRO A 232 -8.05 -2.41 -6.80
N ILE A 233 -8.58 -2.86 -5.64
CA ILE A 233 -8.97 -4.26 -5.42
C ILE A 233 -10.00 -4.70 -6.46
N SER A 234 -11.05 -3.90 -6.66
CA SER A 234 -12.12 -4.24 -7.62
C SER A 234 -11.62 -4.15 -9.08
N ALA A 235 -10.77 -3.19 -9.40
CA ALA A 235 -10.17 -3.08 -10.73
C ALA A 235 -9.35 -4.34 -11.06
N LEU A 236 -8.54 -4.80 -10.11
CA LEU A 236 -7.72 -6.00 -10.26
C LEU A 236 -8.59 -7.25 -10.36
N ALA A 237 -9.60 -7.40 -9.49
CA ALA A 237 -10.55 -8.53 -9.53
C ALA A 237 -11.23 -8.66 -10.90
N LEU A 238 -11.71 -7.55 -11.45
CA LEU A 238 -12.37 -7.51 -12.75
C LEU A 238 -11.39 -7.71 -13.92
N ALA A 239 -10.15 -7.25 -13.78
CA ALA A 239 -9.14 -7.37 -14.81
C ALA A 239 -8.65 -8.81 -15.01
N ILE A 240 -8.59 -9.60 -13.92
CA ILE A 240 -8.16 -11.01 -13.96
C ILE A 240 -9.33 -12.02 -13.82
N ASP A 241 -10.55 -11.52 -13.88
CA ASP A 241 -11.80 -12.30 -13.85
C ASP A 241 -11.96 -13.20 -12.61
N VAL A 242 -11.72 -12.63 -11.42
CA VAL A 242 -11.91 -13.30 -10.13
C VAL A 242 -12.93 -12.55 -9.26
N LYS A 243 -13.39 -13.21 -8.19
CA LYS A 243 -14.26 -12.63 -7.18
C LYS A 243 -13.54 -12.57 -5.84
N LEU A 244 -13.16 -11.36 -5.42
CA LEU A 244 -12.50 -11.06 -4.15
C LEU A 244 -13.54 -10.68 -3.07
N GLY A 245 -13.08 -10.42 -1.84
CA GLY A 245 -13.99 -10.11 -0.73
C GLY A 245 -14.76 -11.33 -0.20
N GLY A 246 -16.00 -11.10 0.23
CA GLY A 246 -16.83 -12.11 0.87
C GLY A 246 -16.51 -12.34 2.35
N PRO A 247 -17.11 -13.35 3.00
CA PRO A 247 -16.94 -13.62 4.42
C PRO A 247 -15.47 -13.80 4.81
N THR A 248 -15.03 -13.09 5.84
CA THR A 248 -13.62 -13.06 6.29
C THR A 248 -13.58 -13.02 7.82
N SER A 249 -12.70 -13.81 8.46
CA SER A 249 -12.53 -13.81 9.91
C SER A 249 -11.54 -12.74 10.36
N TYR A 250 -11.90 -12.02 11.42
CA TYR A 250 -11.07 -11.08 12.15
C TYR A 250 -11.25 -11.30 13.65
N PHE A 251 -10.16 -11.56 14.36
CA PHE A 251 -10.18 -11.79 15.82
C PHE A 251 -11.22 -12.85 16.24
N GLY A 252 -11.32 -13.96 15.49
CA GLY A 252 -12.25 -15.05 15.71
C GLY A 252 -13.71 -14.77 15.32
N LYS A 253 -14.04 -13.58 14.79
CA LYS A 253 -15.39 -13.21 14.36
C LYS A 253 -15.48 -13.14 12.84
N ILE A 254 -16.51 -13.78 12.25
CA ILE A 254 -16.78 -13.71 10.81
C ILE A 254 -17.44 -12.36 10.50
N LYS A 255 -16.83 -11.61 9.60
CA LYS A 255 -17.36 -10.38 9.02
C LYS A 255 -17.82 -10.65 7.59
N ASN A 256 -19.10 -10.44 7.32
CA ASN A 256 -19.65 -10.57 5.98
C ASN A 256 -19.30 -9.35 5.13
N LYS A 257 -18.21 -9.44 4.38
CA LYS A 257 -17.81 -8.40 3.42
C LYS A 257 -18.53 -8.60 2.09
N PRO A 258 -18.80 -7.52 1.35
CA PRO A 258 -19.27 -7.62 -0.01
C PRO A 258 -18.22 -8.26 -0.92
N TYR A 259 -18.68 -8.81 -2.05
CA TYR A 259 -17.78 -9.30 -3.09
C TYR A 259 -17.34 -8.17 -4.03
N PHE A 260 -16.07 -8.21 -4.45
CA PHE A 260 -15.45 -7.33 -5.43
C PHE A 260 -15.14 -8.13 -6.69
N GLY A 261 -15.68 -7.68 -7.83
CA GLY A 261 -15.64 -8.45 -9.07
C GLY A 261 -16.78 -9.47 -9.17
N ASP A 262 -16.87 -10.13 -10.33
CA ASP A 262 -17.94 -11.06 -10.71
C ASP A 262 -17.42 -12.34 -11.39
N GLY A 263 -16.09 -12.55 -11.38
CA GLY A 263 -15.42 -13.70 -11.93
C GLY A 263 -15.50 -14.96 -11.06
N LYS A 264 -14.56 -15.89 -11.24
CA LYS A 264 -14.50 -17.15 -10.51
C LYS A 264 -14.22 -16.95 -9.02
N ILE A 265 -14.78 -17.84 -8.19
CA ILE A 265 -14.61 -17.82 -6.72
C ILE A 265 -13.40 -18.67 -6.31
N ASN A 266 -13.16 -19.79 -7.01
CA ASN A 266 -12.02 -20.65 -6.72
C ASN A 266 -10.75 -20.02 -7.31
N ILE A 267 -9.94 -19.41 -6.45
CA ILE A 267 -8.75 -18.67 -6.82
C ILE A 267 -7.52 -19.53 -6.57
N GLU A 268 -6.77 -19.78 -7.63
CA GLU A 268 -5.59 -20.62 -7.65
C GLU A 268 -4.30 -19.77 -7.66
N ASP A 269 -3.14 -20.40 -7.45
CA ASP A 269 -1.82 -19.73 -7.48
C ASP A 269 -1.57 -19.04 -8.83
N ASN A 270 -2.07 -19.64 -9.93
CA ASN A 270 -1.98 -19.04 -11.27
C ASN A 270 -2.71 -17.70 -11.39
N ASP A 271 -3.76 -17.48 -10.60
CA ASP A 271 -4.48 -16.19 -10.59
C ASP A 271 -3.63 -15.12 -9.87
N VAL A 272 -2.94 -15.51 -8.80
CA VAL A 272 -1.96 -14.61 -8.14
C VAL A 272 -0.82 -14.27 -9.10
N LEU A 273 -0.26 -15.25 -9.80
CA LEU A 273 0.76 -15.00 -10.84
C LEU A 273 0.22 -14.11 -11.96
N HIS A 274 -1.03 -14.27 -12.35
CA HIS A 274 -1.67 -13.40 -13.33
C HIS A 274 -1.78 -11.96 -12.81
N ALA A 275 -2.21 -11.75 -11.56
CA ALA A 275 -2.22 -10.43 -10.94
C ALA A 275 -0.83 -9.79 -10.92
N LEU A 276 0.20 -10.56 -10.59
CA LEU A 276 1.58 -10.11 -10.52
C LEU A 276 2.18 -9.72 -11.89
N LYS A 277 1.63 -10.17 -13.02
CA LYS A 277 2.04 -9.69 -14.37
C LYS A 277 1.84 -8.18 -14.54
N LEU A 278 0.97 -7.58 -13.74
CA LEU A 278 0.77 -6.13 -13.72
C LEU A 278 2.08 -5.37 -13.46
N ARG A 279 2.95 -5.91 -12.60
CA ARG A 279 4.22 -5.27 -12.23
C ARG A 279 5.02 -4.82 -13.45
N ASN A 280 5.36 -5.76 -14.35
CA ASN A 280 6.21 -5.44 -15.49
C ASN A 280 5.58 -4.38 -16.42
N ARG A 281 4.26 -4.44 -16.60
CA ARG A 281 3.52 -3.45 -17.39
C ARG A 281 3.52 -2.07 -16.74
N LEU A 282 3.36 -2.06 -15.43
CA LEU A 282 3.39 -0.83 -14.64
C LEU A 282 4.79 -0.22 -14.60
N ASP A 283 5.83 -1.05 -14.42
CA ASP A 283 7.23 -0.61 -14.46
C ASP A 283 7.54 0.11 -15.78
N ILE A 284 7.19 -0.51 -16.91
CA ILE A 284 7.39 0.08 -18.25
C ILE A 284 6.61 1.40 -18.36
N PHE A 285 5.35 1.41 -17.97
CA PHE A 285 4.52 2.61 -18.02
C PHE A 285 5.10 3.76 -17.18
N ILE A 286 5.45 3.48 -15.91
CA ILE A 286 6.01 4.49 -15.01
C ILE A 286 7.33 5.03 -15.55
N ILE A 287 8.24 4.17 -15.98
CA ILE A 287 9.54 4.59 -16.51
C ILE A 287 9.36 5.48 -17.76
N ILE A 288 8.47 5.10 -18.67
CA ILE A 288 8.19 5.92 -19.86
C ILE A 288 7.64 7.29 -19.46
N VAL A 289 6.66 7.35 -18.55
CA VAL A 289 6.08 8.62 -18.09
C VAL A 289 7.13 9.50 -17.41
N LEU A 290 8.00 8.91 -16.59
CA LEU A 290 9.05 9.65 -15.89
C LEU A 290 10.11 10.17 -16.88
N ILE A 291 10.53 9.38 -17.85
CA ILE A 291 11.50 9.81 -18.90
C ILE A 291 10.89 10.96 -19.72
N LEU A 292 9.63 10.83 -20.17
CA LEU A 292 8.98 11.89 -20.94
C LEU A 292 8.80 13.18 -20.13
N GLY A 293 8.72 13.08 -18.80
CA GLY A 293 8.64 14.24 -17.93
C GLY A 293 9.99 14.91 -17.66
N VAL A 294 11.10 14.22 -17.90
CA VAL A 294 12.47 14.76 -17.82
C VAL A 294 12.85 15.48 -19.12
N LEU A 295 12.39 15.01 -20.29
CA LEU A 295 12.62 15.61 -21.60
C LEU A 295 11.82 16.91 -21.77
#